data_1910421e2ae64fef6000c114a1c388c4
#
_entry.id   1910421e2ae64fef6000c114a1c388c4
#
_cell.length_a   1.000
_cell.length_b   1.000
_cell.length_c   1.000
_cell.angle_alpha   90.00
_cell.angle_beta   90.00
_cell.angle_gamma   90.00
#
_symmetry.space_group_name_H-M   'P 1'
#
loop_
_entity.id
_entity.type
_entity.pdbx_description
1 polymer ?
#
loop_
_entity_poly.entity_id
_entity_poly.type
_entity_poly.pdbx_seq_one_letter_code
_entity_poly.pdbx_strand_id
1 'polypeptide(L)'
;IAQCLVGSEMCIRDSWSAADALLGQGVTFVTGLVLARLLSPEEYGLVGICLIFTTILNGIVDSGFSNALIRKKDTTNEDYNTMFITNLGISIVLYVLLFFASSNISTFFERKELTPLIKVMGSVLIINALSITQITVLTKKLDFKTKTKTSLLSAIISGIVGIGMAYTGFGVWALVAQVLSKQTIYTIGLWFFNRWWPDFSFNKENFKYMWGFGSKLMLSGLLSNIWNQLYQVVVGKFYSPATLGQYSRSKEYANIFSANITSIVQRVSYPVLSEIQDDKNRMVAAYRKVIKVTMFVTCVCMISLGAVAEPLIYCLIGPKWHEAATYLPLICISMSLYPLHAINLNMLQIQGRSDIFLYLDLIKKVIGLFPLAIGIFVSIYGMLIGSIVTGLISFFLNSYYTGKRLGYTSRMQLRDVSSSYGVAFIVAVAVYFLKYLPLSYWAILPLQIGVGISVLLCISEYFRIPEFIEIKTIIKNLNKK
;
A
#
# COMPACT_ATOMS: atom_id res chain seq x y z
N ILE A 1 29.90 2.23 -23.50
CA ILE A 1 30.60 1.44 -22.43
C ILE A 1 30.27 2.01 -21.05
N ALA A 2 30.32 3.34 -20.83
CA ALA A 2 29.93 3.95 -19.53
C ALA A 2 28.47 3.70 -19.17
N GLN A 3 27.55 3.69 -20.12
CA GLN A 3 26.13 3.34 -19.92
C GLN A 3 25.93 1.86 -19.56
N CYS A 4 26.79 0.94 -20.00
CA CYS A 4 26.69 -0.49 -19.64
C CYS A 4 27.23 -0.81 -18.24
N LEU A 5 28.22 -0.09 -17.75
CA LEU A 5 28.76 -0.28 -16.40
C LEU A 5 27.85 0.32 -15.30
N VAL A 6 27.30 1.49 -15.55
CA VAL A 6 26.26 2.09 -14.66
C VAL A 6 24.97 1.26 -14.72
N GLY A 7 24.64 0.64 -15.86
CA GLY A 7 23.47 -0.21 -16.04
C GLY A 7 23.52 -1.53 -15.27
N SER A 8 24.68 -2.15 -15.09
CA SER A 8 24.77 -3.45 -14.41
C SER A 8 24.59 -3.33 -12.90
N GLU A 9 25.21 -2.35 -12.25
CA GLU A 9 25.01 -2.12 -10.80
C GLU A 9 23.60 -1.60 -10.49
N MET A 10 23.04 -0.75 -11.33
CA MET A 10 21.66 -0.28 -11.20
C MET A 10 20.67 -1.43 -11.39
N CYS A 11 20.90 -2.31 -12.37
CA CYS A 11 20.06 -3.48 -12.62
C CYS A 11 20.10 -4.51 -11.46
N ILE A 12 21.26 -4.74 -10.85
CA ILE A 12 21.40 -5.60 -9.66
C ILE A 12 20.69 -4.98 -8.46
N ARG A 13 20.79 -3.67 -8.27
CA ARG A 13 20.11 -2.94 -7.16
C ARG A 13 18.60 -2.94 -7.33
N ASP A 14 18.11 -2.72 -8.54
CA ASP A 14 16.68 -2.78 -8.85
C ASP A 14 16.13 -4.20 -8.67
N SER A 15 16.92 -5.22 -9.00
CA SER A 15 16.57 -6.62 -8.77
C SER A 15 16.43 -6.95 -7.27
N TRP A 16 17.31 -6.44 -6.40
CA TRP A 16 17.19 -6.62 -4.95
C TRP A 16 15.99 -5.86 -4.36
N SER A 17 15.71 -4.65 -4.83
CA SER A 17 14.50 -3.92 -4.42
C SER A 17 13.21 -4.62 -4.86
N ALA A 18 13.20 -5.21 -6.05
CA ALA A 18 12.08 -6.01 -6.53
C ALA A 18 11.95 -7.33 -5.76
N ALA A 19 13.07 -7.99 -5.44
CA ALA A 19 13.10 -9.18 -4.61
C ALA A 19 12.56 -8.93 -3.20
N ASP A 20 12.92 -7.79 -2.56
CA ASP A 20 12.37 -7.38 -1.26
C ASP A 20 10.84 -7.24 -1.33
N ALA A 21 10.36 -6.51 -2.34
CA ALA A 21 8.94 -6.30 -2.51
C ALA A 21 8.16 -7.61 -2.77
N LEU A 22 8.69 -8.49 -3.60
CA LEU A 22 8.00 -9.73 -3.96
C LEU A 22 8.13 -10.82 -2.89
N LEU A 23 9.35 -11.10 -2.43
CA LEU A 23 9.59 -12.18 -1.47
C LEU A 23 9.13 -11.81 -0.07
N GLY A 24 9.43 -10.59 0.40
CA GLY A 24 9.01 -10.12 1.72
C GLY A 24 7.48 -9.99 1.83
N GLN A 25 6.83 -9.47 0.79
CA GLN A 25 5.36 -9.44 0.72
C GLN A 25 4.77 -10.83 0.57
N GLY A 26 5.39 -11.72 -0.21
CA GLY A 26 4.96 -13.11 -0.38
C GLY A 26 4.95 -13.88 0.94
N VAL A 27 6.04 -13.82 1.71
CA VAL A 27 6.12 -14.45 3.03
C VAL A 27 5.08 -13.85 3.99
N THR A 28 4.94 -12.53 4.03
CA THR A 28 3.95 -11.85 4.87
C THR A 28 2.52 -12.24 4.47
N PHE A 29 2.25 -12.37 3.17
CA PHE A 29 0.95 -12.81 2.66
C PHE A 29 0.63 -14.25 3.09
N VAL A 30 1.54 -15.20 2.87
CA VAL A 30 1.35 -16.60 3.27
C VAL A 30 1.15 -16.72 4.77
N THR A 31 1.98 -16.04 5.58
CA THR A 31 1.83 -15.99 7.04
C THR A 31 0.46 -15.42 7.42
N GLY A 32 0.04 -14.33 6.75
CA GLY A 32 -1.26 -13.71 6.95
C GLY A 32 -2.44 -14.64 6.63
N LEU A 33 -2.32 -15.49 5.60
CA LEU A 33 -3.34 -16.50 5.28
C LEU A 33 -3.46 -17.56 6.37
N VAL A 34 -2.33 -18.09 6.83
CA VAL A 34 -2.32 -19.12 7.90
C VAL A 34 -2.91 -18.56 9.19
N LEU A 35 -2.48 -17.36 9.59
CA LEU A 35 -3.02 -16.71 10.78
C LEU A 35 -4.52 -16.37 10.65
N ALA A 36 -4.97 -15.93 9.47
CA ALA A 36 -6.39 -15.66 9.25
C ALA A 36 -7.25 -16.93 9.28
N ARG A 37 -6.68 -18.10 8.99
CA ARG A 37 -7.36 -19.39 9.21
C ARG A 37 -7.47 -19.77 10.68
N LEU A 38 -6.46 -19.46 11.48
CA LEU A 38 -6.41 -19.83 12.89
C LEU A 38 -7.22 -18.85 13.75
N LEU A 39 -7.08 -17.55 13.49
CA LEU A 39 -7.62 -16.47 14.32
C LEU A 39 -8.96 -15.95 13.78
N SER A 40 -9.74 -15.33 14.65
CA SER A 40 -11.04 -14.75 14.32
C SER A 40 -10.94 -13.36 13.67
N PRO A 41 -11.97 -12.90 12.92
CA PRO A 41 -12.06 -11.53 12.44
C PRO A 41 -12.00 -10.48 13.56
N GLU A 42 -12.53 -10.78 14.74
CA GLU A 42 -12.52 -9.88 15.90
C GLU A 42 -11.09 -9.62 16.40
N GLU A 43 -10.26 -10.66 16.52
CA GLU A 43 -8.85 -10.54 16.90
C GLU A 43 -8.06 -9.68 15.92
N TYR A 44 -8.33 -9.84 14.61
CA TYR A 44 -7.75 -8.97 13.57
C TYR A 44 -8.23 -7.53 13.66
N GLY A 45 -9.49 -7.33 14.04
CA GLY A 45 -10.06 -6.01 14.25
C GLY A 45 -9.43 -5.27 15.42
N LEU A 46 -9.23 -5.96 16.55
CA LEU A 46 -8.57 -5.40 17.73
C LEU A 46 -7.14 -4.94 17.42
N VAL A 47 -6.37 -5.79 16.74
CA VAL A 47 -5.03 -5.42 16.28
C VAL A 47 -5.10 -4.31 15.22
N GLY A 48 -6.09 -4.32 14.35
CA GLY A 48 -6.35 -3.26 13.38
C GLY A 48 -6.51 -1.89 14.03
N ILE A 49 -7.27 -1.80 15.14
CA ILE A 49 -7.40 -0.55 15.91
C ILE A 49 -6.04 -0.11 16.48
N CYS A 50 -5.26 -1.02 17.05
CA CYS A 50 -3.92 -0.69 17.54
C CYS A 50 -2.98 -0.20 16.43
N LEU A 51 -3.06 -0.81 15.25
CA LEU A 51 -2.26 -0.43 14.07
C LEU A 51 -2.61 0.97 13.55
N ILE A 52 -3.85 1.45 13.70
CA ILE A 52 -4.22 2.82 13.34
C ILE A 52 -3.31 3.82 14.08
N PHE A 53 -3.23 3.70 15.40
CA PHE A 53 -2.44 4.62 16.23
C PHE A 53 -0.94 4.48 15.98
N THR A 54 -0.44 3.25 15.95
CA THR A 54 0.99 3.02 15.72
C THR A 54 1.43 3.49 14.35
N THR A 55 0.61 3.35 13.29
CA THR A 55 0.92 3.84 11.94
C THR A 55 0.97 5.36 11.88
N ILE A 56 0.00 6.04 12.49
CA ILE A 56 -0.04 7.51 12.53
C ILE A 56 1.18 8.05 13.30
N LEU A 57 1.47 7.49 14.46
CA LEU A 57 2.58 7.95 15.32
C LEU A 57 3.96 7.62 14.73
N ASN A 58 4.11 6.49 14.03
CA ASN A 58 5.34 6.17 13.30
C ASN A 58 5.68 7.21 12.22
N GLY A 59 4.68 7.81 11.60
CA GLY A 59 4.90 8.94 10.67
C GLY A 59 5.51 10.16 11.33
N ILE A 60 5.28 10.36 12.64
CA ILE A 60 5.91 11.44 13.42
C ILE A 60 7.33 11.05 13.84
N VAL A 61 7.55 9.78 14.22
CA VAL A 61 8.87 9.29 14.67
C VAL A 61 9.94 9.50 13.61
N ASP A 62 9.64 9.19 12.32
CA ASP A 62 10.61 9.43 11.23
C ASP A 62 10.85 10.95 11.01
N SER A 63 9.89 11.80 11.36
CA SER A 63 9.99 13.27 11.31
C SER A 63 10.48 13.85 9.96
N GLY A 64 10.57 13.04 8.91
CA GLY A 64 11.15 13.42 7.61
C GLY A 64 12.67 13.63 7.62
N PHE A 65 13.34 13.30 8.73
CA PHE A 65 14.79 13.47 8.87
C PHE A 65 15.58 12.52 7.97
N SER A 66 15.08 11.30 7.77
CA SER A 66 15.64 10.37 6.78
C SER A 66 15.78 11.02 5.41
N ASN A 67 14.72 11.67 4.92
CA ASN A 67 14.73 12.35 3.63
C ASN A 67 15.67 13.56 3.61
N ALA A 68 15.76 14.31 4.71
CA ALA A 68 16.69 15.44 4.85
C ALA A 68 18.14 14.98 4.74
N LEU A 69 18.52 13.88 5.42
CA LEU A 69 19.87 13.33 5.36
C LEU A 69 20.20 12.65 4.03
N ILE A 70 19.27 11.96 3.42
CA ILE A 70 19.47 11.38 2.09
C ILE A 70 19.77 12.47 1.06
N ARG A 71 19.10 13.62 1.17
CA ARG A 71 19.32 14.78 0.31
C ARG A 71 20.66 15.50 0.57
N LYS A 72 21.16 15.51 1.81
CA LYS A 72 22.43 16.16 2.19
C LYS A 72 23.59 15.42 1.52
N LYS A 73 24.40 16.09 0.70
CA LYS A 73 25.54 15.46 -0.02
C LYS A 73 26.58 14.94 0.96
N ASP A 74 27.06 15.78 1.85
CA ASP A 74 28.14 15.50 2.81
C ASP A 74 27.54 15.26 4.21
N THR A 75 27.11 14.03 4.47
CA THR A 75 26.62 13.64 5.79
C THR A 75 27.77 13.15 6.66
N THR A 76 27.82 13.66 7.85
CA THR A 76 28.76 13.29 8.90
C THR A 76 28.16 12.27 9.87
N ASN A 77 29.01 11.67 10.71
CA ASN A 77 28.51 10.78 11.77
C ASN A 77 27.65 11.55 12.80
N GLU A 78 27.97 12.82 13.05
CA GLU A 78 27.16 13.69 13.91
C GLU A 78 25.73 13.90 13.40
N ASP A 79 25.54 13.96 12.07
CA ASP A 79 24.20 14.04 11.47
C ASP A 79 23.35 12.82 11.84
N TYR A 80 23.92 11.62 11.69
CA TYR A 80 23.25 10.38 12.03
C TYR A 80 22.98 10.26 13.53
N ASN A 81 23.93 10.69 14.37
CA ASN A 81 23.77 10.69 15.82
C ASN A 81 22.66 11.64 16.26
N THR A 82 22.64 12.87 15.72
CA THR A 82 21.60 13.85 15.99
C THR A 82 20.23 13.33 15.58
N MET A 83 20.12 12.70 14.39
CA MET A 83 18.89 12.06 13.92
C MET A 83 18.45 10.93 14.87
N PHE A 84 19.39 10.05 15.26
CA PHE A 84 19.12 8.92 16.14
C PHE A 84 18.55 9.36 17.49
N ILE A 85 19.25 10.29 18.16
CA ILE A 85 18.83 10.83 19.47
C ILE A 85 17.46 11.48 19.37
N THR A 86 17.24 12.27 18.32
CA THR A 86 15.96 12.97 18.14
C THR A 86 14.80 11.99 17.89
N ASN A 87 14.96 11.04 16.97
CA ASN A 87 13.92 10.05 16.68
C ASN A 87 13.62 9.17 17.89
N LEU A 88 14.66 8.77 18.64
CA LEU A 88 14.50 8.00 19.87
C LEU A 88 13.77 8.81 20.94
N GLY A 89 14.16 10.09 21.16
CA GLY A 89 13.48 10.98 22.09
C GLY A 89 12.01 11.19 21.74
N ILE A 90 11.71 11.48 20.47
CA ILE A 90 10.32 11.62 19.97
C ILE A 90 9.54 10.31 20.19
N SER A 91 10.12 9.16 19.89
CA SER A 91 9.44 7.87 20.01
C SER A 91 9.12 7.54 21.47
N ILE A 92 10.02 7.84 22.41
CA ILE A 92 9.78 7.64 23.85
C ILE A 92 8.63 8.54 24.32
N VAL A 93 8.63 9.81 23.95
CA VAL A 93 7.55 10.76 24.31
C VAL A 93 6.21 10.28 23.74
N LEU A 94 6.17 9.89 22.45
CA LEU A 94 4.96 9.41 21.81
C LEU A 94 4.48 8.09 22.42
N TYR A 95 5.39 7.17 22.77
CA TYR A 95 5.02 5.95 23.48
C TYR A 95 4.42 6.20 24.85
N VAL A 96 5.03 7.11 25.65
CA VAL A 96 4.51 7.49 26.95
C VAL A 96 3.13 8.14 26.83
N LEU A 97 2.95 9.04 25.87
CA LEU A 97 1.63 9.63 25.58
C LEU A 97 0.60 8.56 25.18
N LEU A 98 0.97 7.63 24.29
CA LEU A 98 0.09 6.55 23.87
C LEU A 98 -0.23 5.58 25.03
N PHE A 99 0.76 5.31 25.90
CA PHE A 99 0.59 4.46 27.08
C PHE A 99 -0.46 5.02 28.03
N PHE A 100 -0.40 6.31 28.35
CA PHE A 100 -1.40 6.96 29.19
C PHE A 100 -2.75 7.16 28.47
N ALA A 101 -2.74 7.43 27.17
CA ALA A 101 -3.94 7.55 26.37
C ALA A 101 -4.66 6.21 26.12
N SER A 102 -3.99 5.07 26.35
CA SER A 102 -4.53 3.73 26.04
C SER A 102 -5.88 3.44 26.68
N SER A 103 -6.11 3.90 27.93
CA SER A 103 -7.38 3.75 28.62
C SER A 103 -8.50 4.58 27.98
N ASN A 104 -8.19 5.84 27.59
CA ASN A 104 -9.14 6.72 26.93
C ASN A 104 -9.50 6.20 25.52
N ILE A 105 -8.52 5.67 24.80
CA ILE A 105 -8.73 5.02 23.49
C ILE A 105 -9.63 3.79 23.66
N SER A 106 -9.35 2.95 24.65
CA SER A 106 -10.15 1.77 24.99
C SER A 106 -11.61 2.15 25.27
N THR A 107 -11.82 3.21 26.05
CA THR A 107 -13.15 3.76 26.35
C THR A 107 -13.81 4.32 25.09
N PHE A 108 -13.07 5.03 24.24
CA PHE A 108 -13.59 5.55 22.99
C PHE A 108 -14.09 4.45 22.05
N PHE A 109 -13.37 3.33 21.93
CA PHE A 109 -13.80 2.19 21.11
C PHE A 109 -14.72 1.21 21.86
N GLU A 110 -15.00 1.45 23.15
CA GLU A 110 -15.85 0.60 24.01
C GLU A 110 -15.35 -0.85 24.13
N ARG A 111 -14.01 -1.03 24.17
CA ARG A 111 -13.32 -2.33 24.22
C ARG A 111 -12.16 -2.31 25.21
N LYS A 112 -12.36 -2.96 26.36
CA LYS A 112 -11.37 -3.00 27.45
C LYS A 112 -10.08 -3.73 27.06
N GLU A 113 -10.17 -4.69 26.16
CA GLU A 113 -9.04 -5.49 25.65
C GLU A 113 -7.99 -4.63 24.93
N LEU A 114 -8.38 -3.47 24.40
CA LEU A 114 -7.47 -2.56 23.71
C LEU A 114 -6.40 -1.95 24.62
N THR A 115 -6.70 -1.74 25.90
CA THR A 115 -5.74 -1.10 26.84
C THR A 115 -4.41 -1.86 26.90
N PRO A 116 -4.36 -3.16 27.24
CA PRO A 116 -3.09 -3.90 27.27
C PRO A 116 -2.48 -4.05 25.86
N LEU A 117 -3.30 -4.22 24.82
CA LEU A 117 -2.81 -4.36 23.46
C LEU A 117 -2.10 -3.09 22.97
N ILE A 118 -2.69 -1.91 23.20
CA ILE A 118 -2.10 -0.61 22.82
C ILE A 118 -0.80 -0.36 23.57
N LYS A 119 -0.75 -0.67 24.88
CA LYS A 119 0.46 -0.53 25.68
C LYS A 119 1.62 -1.36 25.14
N VAL A 120 1.35 -2.62 24.82
CA VAL A 120 2.38 -3.52 24.28
C VAL A 120 2.74 -3.18 22.85
N MET A 121 1.76 -2.99 21.94
CA MET A 121 2.01 -2.64 20.56
C MET A 121 2.66 -1.25 20.40
N GLY A 122 2.41 -0.32 21.30
CA GLY A 122 3.05 0.99 21.31
C GLY A 122 4.57 0.92 21.40
N SER A 123 5.15 -0.14 21.99
CA SER A 123 6.60 -0.35 22.03
C SER A 123 7.25 -0.46 20.63
N VAL A 124 6.46 -0.79 19.59
CA VAL A 124 6.90 -0.75 18.19
C VAL A 124 7.46 0.62 17.81
N LEU A 125 6.95 1.72 18.38
CA LEU A 125 7.46 3.07 18.11
C LEU A 125 8.93 3.22 18.48
N ILE A 126 9.31 2.73 19.65
CA ILE A 126 10.70 2.76 20.14
C ILE A 126 11.59 1.83 19.29
N ILE A 127 11.11 0.60 19.05
CA ILE A 127 11.85 -0.37 18.25
C ILE A 127 12.07 0.14 16.83
N ASN A 128 11.06 0.81 16.25
CA ASN A 128 11.16 1.42 14.93
C ASN A 128 12.17 2.59 14.91
N ALA A 129 12.15 3.48 15.92
CA ALA A 129 13.11 4.58 16.04
C ALA A 129 14.56 4.08 16.01
N LEU A 130 14.85 2.95 16.68
CA LEU A 130 16.16 2.31 16.67
C LEU A 130 16.59 1.83 15.27
N SER A 131 15.64 1.54 14.37
CA SER A 131 15.93 1.05 13.02
C SER A 131 16.05 2.17 11.96
N ILE A 132 15.38 3.32 12.14
CA ILE A 132 15.26 4.38 11.12
C ILE A 132 16.64 4.89 10.67
N THR A 133 17.53 5.17 11.62
CA THR A 133 18.89 5.67 11.29
C THR A 133 19.69 4.62 10.53
N GLN A 134 19.62 3.35 10.93
CA GLN A 134 20.27 2.23 10.22
C GLN A 134 19.77 2.12 8.77
N ILE A 135 18.44 2.22 8.57
CA ILE A 135 17.83 2.22 7.24
C ILE A 135 18.32 3.39 6.40
N THR A 136 18.44 4.58 7.00
CA THR A 136 18.91 5.80 6.32
C THR A 136 20.36 5.66 5.87
N VAL A 137 21.23 5.12 6.73
CA VAL A 137 22.64 4.84 6.41
C VAL A 137 22.74 3.85 5.26
N LEU A 138 22.03 2.71 5.30
CA LEU A 138 22.01 1.71 4.23
C LEU A 138 21.43 2.27 2.92
N THR A 139 20.38 3.07 3.01
CA THR A 139 19.76 3.70 1.83
C THR A 139 20.74 4.66 1.16
N LYS A 140 21.49 5.44 1.94
CA LYS A 140 22.49 6.36 1.41
C LYS A 140 23.72 5.65 0.84
N LYS A 141 24.10 4.50 1.42
CA LYS A 141 25.12 3.60 0.88
C LYS A 141 24.63 2.77 -0.31
N LEU A 142 23.33 2.85 -0.63
CA LEU A 142 22.65 2.08 -1.67
C LEU A 142 22.72 0.56 -1.44
N ASP A 143 22.90 0.13 -0.19
CA ASP A 143 22.93 -1.29 0.18
C ASP A 143 21.50 -1.84 0.42
N PHE A 144 20.81 -2.07 -0.68
CA PHE A 144 19.48 -2.69 -0.66
C PHE A 144 19.55 -4.19 -0.37
N LYS A 145 20.68 -4.84 -0.65
CA LYS A 145 20.88 -6.28 -0.41
C LYS A 145 20.77 -6.62 1.07
N THR A 146 21.46 -5.88 1.93
CA THR A 146 21.40 -6.05 3.39
C THR A 146 20.00 -5.79 3.90
N LYS A 147 19.34 -4.74 3.42
CA LYS A 147 17.98 -4.40 3.78
C LYS A 147 16.99 -5.51 3.41
N THR A 148 17.08 -6.07 2.20
CA THR A 148 16.23 -7.18 1.73
C THR A 148 16.45 -8.44 2.54
N LYS A 149 17.71 -8.84 2.80
CA LYS A 149 18.02 -10.03 3.62
C LYS A 149 17.41 -9.91 5.01
N THR A 150 17.58 -8.77 5.65
CA THR A 150 17.08 -8.52 7.01
C THR A 150 15.54 -8.50 7.03
N SER A 151 14.91 -7.88 6.04
CA SER A 151 13.46 -7.85 5.88
C SER A 151 12.87 -9.25 5.70
N LEU A 152 13.46 -10.05 4.82
CA LEU A 152 13.01 -11.42 4.57
C LEU A 152 13.17 -12.32 5.80
N LEU A 153 14.34 -12.25 6.47
CA LEU A 153 14.59 -13.02 7.69
C LEU A 153 13.59 -12.67 8.79
N SER A 154 13.34 -11.36 8.99
CA SER A 154 12.35 -10.90 9.97
C SER A 154 10.92 -11.36 9.64
N ALA A 155 10.55 -11.37 8.36
CA ALA A 155 9.23 -11.84 7.92
C ALA A 155 9.05 -13.35 8.19
N ILE A 156 10.08 -14.18 7.90
CA ILE A 156 10.02 -15.63 8.13
C ILE A 156 9.94 -15.93 9.63
N ILE A 157 10.85 -15.37 10.43
CA ILE A 157 10.90 -15.68 11.87
C ILE A 157 9.64 -15.17 12.57
N SER A 158 9.18 -13.95 12.27
CA SER A 158 7.94 -13.43 12.85
C SER A 158 6.72 -14.24 12.42
N GLY A 159 6.73 -14.76 11.20
CA GLY A 159 5.70 -15.70 10.74
C GLY A 159 5.64 -16.96 11.58
N ILE A 160 6.80 -17.57 11.85
CA ILE A 160 6.92 -18.77 12.70
C ILE A 160 6.43 -18.46 14.12
N VAL A 161 6.86 -17.33 14.70
CA VAL A 161 6.42 -16.89 16.05
C VAL A 161 4.90 -16.69 16.10
N GLY A 162 4.34 -15.94 15.15
CA GLY A 162 2.90 -15.67 15.10
C GLY A 162 2.07 -16.94 14.93
N ILE A 163 2.45 -17.82 13.99
CA ILE A 163 1.76 -19.09 13.74
C ILE A 163 1.89 -20.01 14.96
N GLY A 164 3.07 -20.12 15.55
CA GLY A 164 3.29 -20.94 16.75
C GLY A 164 2.39 -20.49 17.91
N MET A 165 2.33 -19.19 18.20
CA MET A 165 1.45 -18.66 19.24
C MET A 165 -0.04 -18.82 18.90
N ALA A 166 -0.43 -18.71 17.62
CA ALA A 166 -1.81 -18.94 17.24
C ALA A 166 -2.25 -20.40 17.47
N TYR A 167 -1.37 -21.37 17.16
CA TYR A 167 -1.62 -22.79 17.43
C TYR A 167 -1.71 -23.13 18.92
N THR A 168 -0.97 -22.41 19.76
CA THR A 168 -1.00 -22.60 21.22
C THR A 168 -2.16 -21.85 21.90
N GLY A 169 -3.05 -21.21 21.15
CA GLY A 169 -4.27 -20.60 21.67
C GLY A 169 -4.11 -19.22 22.30
N PHE A 170 -3.02 -18.51 22.01
CA PHE A 170 -2.81 -17.13 22.51
C PHE A 170 -3.72 -16.08 21.85
N GLY A 171 -4.54 -16.44 20.86
CA GLY A 171 -5.52 -15.57 20.24
C GLY A 171 -4.90 -14.28 19.69
N VAL A 172 -5.45 -13.13 20.05
CA VAL A 172 -4.99 -11.81 19.58
C VAL A 172 -3.50 -11.54 19.83
N TRP A 173 -2.94 -12.12 20.91
CA TRP A 173 -1.53 -11.96 21.26
C TRP A 173 -0.57 -12.58 20.23
N ALA A 174 -1.04 -13.55 19.45
CA ALA A 174 -0.25 -14.10 18.34
C ALA A 174 0.02 -13.05 17.25
N LEU A 175 -0.96 -12.19 16.93
CA LEU A 175 -0.78 -11.09 15.99
C LEU A 175 0.13 -9.99 16.57
N VAL A 176 -0.05 -9.67 17.85
CA VAL A 176 0.83 -8.71 18.55
C VAL A 176 2.27 -9.20 18.54
N ALA A 177 2.51 -10.46 18.87
CA ALA A 177 3.82 -11.06 18.87
C ALA A 177 4.43 -11.10 17.46
N GLN A 178 3.63 -11.38 16.43
CA GLN A 178 4.09 -11.32 15.03
C GLN A 178 4.58 -9.92 14.66
N VAL A 179 3.82 -8.87 14.96
CA VAL A 179 4.18 -7.49 14.64
C VAL A 179 5.46 -7.07 15.39
N LEU A 180 5.50 -7.34 16.69
CA LEU A 180 6.65 -6.99 17.54
C LEU A 180 7.91 -7.76 17.15
N SER A 181 7.82 -9.09 17.00
CA SER A 181 8.95 -9.90 16.60
C SER A 181 9.49 -9.51 15.23
N LYS A 182 8.60 -9.20 14.26
CA LYS A 182 9.03 -8.71 12.94
C LYS A 182 9.88 -7.46 13.06
N GLN A 183 9.39 -6.45 13.78
CA GLN A 183 10.10 -5.18 13.94
C GLN A 183 11.39 -5.34 14.75
N THR A 184 11.36 -6.15 15.81
CA THR A 184 12.55 -6.42 16.65
C THR A 184 13.64 -7.13 15.89
N ILE A 185 13.31 -8.23 15.20
CA ILE A 185 14.27 -9.00 14.41
C ILE A 185 14.83 -8.16 13.25
N TYR A 186 13.98 -7.37 12.60
CA TYR A 186 14.40 -6.43 11.56
C TYR A 186 15.41 -5.43 12.12
N THR A 187 15.12 -4.81 13.27
CA THR A 187 16.00 -3.86 13.93
C THR A 187 17.33 -4.51 14.34
N ILE A 188 17.30 -5.65 15.03
CA ILE A 188 18.51 -6.37 15.43
C ILE A 188 19.37 -6.73 14.20
N GLY A 189 18.75 -7.24 13.14
CA GLY A 189 19.45 -7.58 11.91
C GLY A 189 20.10 -6.36 11.25
N LEU A 190 19.45 -5.19 11.23
CA LEU A 190 20.04 -3.96 10.72
C LEU A 190 21.28 -3.55 11.54
N TRP A 191 21.20 -3.60 12.85
CA TRP A 191 22.33 -3.29 13.74
C TRP A 191 23.49 -4.26 13.55
N PHE A 192 23.20 -5.53 13.38
CA PHE A 192 24.23 -6.56 13.19
C PHE A 192 24.98 -6.39 11.85
N PHE A 193 24.27 -6.12 10.76
CA PHE A 193 24.89 -6.07 9.44
C PHE A 193 25.47 -4.69 9.08
N ASN A 194 24.88 -3.58 9.54
CA ASN A 194 25.35 -2.24 9.15
C ASN A 194 26.55 -1.75 9.96
N ARG A 195 26.78 -2.29 11.17
CA ARG A 195 27.91 -1.94 12.06
C ARG A 195 28.07 -0.45 12.33
N TRP A 196 27.01 0.37 12.17
CA TRP A 196 27.01 1.75 12.60
C TRP A 196 26.53 1.82 14.06
N TRP A 197 27.29 2.53 14.92
CA TRP A 197 26.97 2.71 16.33
C TRP A 197 26.90 4.18 16.66
N PRO A 198 25.92 4.65 17.43
CA PRO A 198 25.82 6.02 17.85
C PRO A 198 26.88 6.32 18.93
N ASP A 199 27.48 7.50 18.83
CA ASP A 199 28.34 8.07 19.87
C ASP A 199 27.61 9.05 20.81
N PHE A 200 26.28 9.15 20.63
CA PHE A 200 25.37 10.02 21.38
C PHE A 200 25.75 11.51 21.33
N SER A 201 26.55 11.95 20.36
CA SER A 201 26.79 13.36 20.10
C SER A 201 25.59 14.03 19.50
N PHE A 202 25.17 15.17 20.04
CA PHE A 202 24.05 15.97 19.53
C PHE A 202 24.54 17.32 19.02
N ASN A 203 24.23 17.61 17.75
CA ASN A 203 24.57 18.89 17.13
C ASN A 203 23.32 19.70 16.82
N LYS A 204 23.20 20.88 17.44
CA LYS A 204 22.04 21.77 17.31
C LYS A 204 21.88 22.32 15.88
N GLU A 205 22.95 22.54 15.15
CA GLU A 205 22.90 23.05 13.77
C GLU A 205 22.38 21.98 12.83
N ASN A 206 22.87 20.74 13.00
CA ASN A 206 22.38 19.59 12.25
C ASN A 206 20.89 19.33 12.53
N PHE A 207 20.46 19.43 13.79
CA PHE A 207 19.06 19.36 14.15
C PHE A 207 18.22 20.45 13.46
N LYS A 208 18.67 21.72 13.49
CA LYS A 208 17.96 22.82 12.83
C LYS A 208 17.85 22.64 11.33
N TYR A 209 18.90 22.14 10.68
CA TYR A 209 18.88 21.79 9.26
C TYR A 209 17.82 20.70 8.95
N MET A 210 17.84 19.60 9.69
CA MET A 210 16.89 18.50 9.51
C MET A 210 15.45 18.92 9.81
N TRP A 211 15.24 19.69 10.88
CA TRP A 211 13.93 20.19 11.29
C TRP A 211 13.33 21.16 10.27
N GLY A 212 14.11 22.05 9.71
CA GLY A 212 13.66 23.02 8.72
C GLY A 212 13.07 22.38 7.45
N PHE A 213 13.63 21.26 7.02
CA PHE A 213 13.12 20.49 5.86
C PHE A 213 12.17 19.38 6.29
N GLY A 214 12.53 18.61 7.31
CA GLY A 214 11.84 17.40 7.74
C GLY A 214 10.46 17.69 8.32
N SER A 215 10.30 18.77 9.12
CA SER A 215 9.01 19.11 9.75
C SER A 215 7.87 19.32 8.73
N LYS A 216 8.18 19.91 7.58
CA LYS A 216 7.18 20.12 6.50
C LYS A 216 6.76 18.79 5.88
N LEU A 217 7.71 17.89 5.66
CA LEU A 217 7.43 16.54 5.14
C LEU A 217 6.67 15.70 6.18
N MET A 218 7.08 15.79 7.45
CA MET A 218 6.39 15.13 8.56
C MET A 218 4.93 15.54 8.65
N LEU A 219 4.63 16.85 8.61
CA LEU A 219 3.26 17.35 8.69
C LEU A 219 2.41 16.87 7.50
N SER A 220 2.96 16.93 6.29
CA SER A 220 2.28 16.41 5.09
C SER A 220 2.05 14.91 5.16
N GLY A 221 3.05 14.14 5.59
CA GLY A 221 2.94 12.69 5.78
C GLY A 221 1.95 12.32 6.87
N LEU A 222 1.96 13.05 8.00
CA LEU A 222 1.01 12.85 9.10
C LEU A 222 -0.44 13.06 8.66
N LEU A 223 -0.72 14.16 7.96
CA LEU A 223 -2.05 14.42 7.41
C LEU A 223 -2.50 13.32 6.44
N SER A 224 -1.59 12.82 5.62
CA SER A 224 -1.88 11.72 4.70
C SER A 224 -2.12 10.41 5.44
N ASN A 225 -1.33 10.10 6.48
CA ASN A 225 -1.51 8.90 7.30
C ASN A 225 -2.84 8.94 8.06
N ILE A 226 -3.17 10.06 8.70
CA ILE A 226 -4.47 10.24 9.36
C ILE A 226 -5.60 9.99 8.36
N TRP A 227 -5.53 10.61 7.18
CA TRP A 227 -6.55 10.45 6.14
C TRP A 227 -6.72 8.99 5.72
N ASN A 228 -5.63 8.27 5.50
CA ASN A 228 -5.66 6.86 5.09
C ASN A 228 -6.25 5.93 6.16
N GLN A 229 -6.17 6.32 7.44
CA GLN A 229 -6.71 5.55 8.55
C GLN A 229 -8.16 5.91 8.92
N LEU A 230 -8.70 7.05 8.44
CA LEU A 230 -10.04 7.51 8.80
C LEU A 230 -11.13 6.47 8.55
N TYR A 231 -11.09 5.78 7.43
CA TYR A 231 -12.06 4.72 7.13
C TYR A 231 -12.01 3.58 8.16
N GLN A 232 -10.81 3.18 8.59
CA GLN A 232 -10.65 2.16 9.61
C GLN A 232 -11.10 2.65 10.99
N VAL A 233 -10.85 3.93 11.32
CA VAL A 233 -11.35 4.55 12.55
C VAL A 233 -12.88 4.54 12.60
N VAL A 234 -13.53 4.93 11.50
CA VAL A 234 -15.00 4.93 11.41
C VAL A 234 -15.54 3.51 11.54
N VAL A 235 -14.99 2.55 10.82
CA VAL A 235 -15.44 1.15 10.93
C VAL A 235 -15.18 0.59 12.33
N GLY A 236 -14.00 0.86 12.92
CA GLY A 236 -13.67 0.38 14.25
C GLY A 236 -14.52 1.00 15.38
N LYS A 237 -14.95 2.27 15.23
CA LYS A 237 -15.77 2.96 16.26
C LYS A 237 -17.27 2.67 16.14
N PHE A 238 -17.80 2.73 14.91
CA PHE A 238 -19.25 2.67 14.69
C PHE A 238 -19.77 1.26 14.40
N TYR A 239 -18.85 0.30 14.17
CA TYR A 239 -19.17 -1.12 13.95
C TYR A 239 -18.41 -1.99 14.94
N SER A 240 -18.43 -3.30 14.73
CA SER A 240 -17.69 -4.23 15.59
C SER A 240 -16.21 -4.37 15.18
N PRO A 241 -15.32 -4.77 16.09
CA PRO A 241 -13.96 -5.17 15.71
C PRO A 241 -13.93 -6.28 14.65
N ALA A 242 -14.88 -7.22 14.70
CA ALA A 242 -15.01 -8.25 13.67
C ALA A 242 -15.25 -7.65 12.28
N THR A 243 -16.15 -6.68 12.16
CA THR A 243 -16.41 -5.95 10.91
C THR A 243 -15.17 -5.19 10.44
N LEU A 244 -14.41 -4.57 11.35
CA LEU A 244 -13.13 -3.94 10.99
C LEU A 244 -12.11 -4.97 10.49
N GLY A 245 -12.02 -6.15 11.12
CA GLY A 245 -11.18 -7.25 10.67
C GLY A 245 -11.53 -7.69 9.25
N GLN A 246 -12.82 -7.92 8.98
CA GLN A 246 -13.37 -8.28 7.67
C GLN A 246 -13.04 -7.22 6.60
N TYR A 247 -13.30 -5.94 6.90
CA TYR A 247 -12.99 -4.82 6.01
C TYR A 247 -11.49 -4.69 5.72
N SER A 248 -10.66 -4.78 6.76
CA SER A 248 -9.20 -4.64 6.64
C SER A 248 -8.61 -5.75 5.76
N ARG A 249 -9.09 -6.98 5.88
CA ARG A 249 -8.65 -8.11 5.04
C ARG A 249 -9.07 -7.92 3.59
N SER A 250 -10.31 -7.51 3.33
CA SER A 250 -10.75 -7.22 1.96
C SER A 250 -9.91 -6.12 1.32
N LYS A 251 -9.62 -5.06 2.06
CA LYS A 251 -8.78 -3.95 1.60
C LYS A 251 -7.34 -4.40 1.32
N GLU A 252 -6.78 -5.27 2.17
CA GLU A 252 -5.43 -5.81 1.99
C GLU A 252 -5.32 -6.62 0.69
N TYR A 253 -6.27 -7.52 0.40
CA TYR A 253 -6.27 -8.28 -0.85
C TYR A 253 -6.42 -7.40 -2.10
N ALA A 254 -7.28 -6.40 -2.05
CA ALA A 254 -7.42 -5.43 -3.15
C ALA A 254 -6.14 -4.60 -3.35
N ASN A 255 -5.45 -4.20 -2.27
CA ASN A 255 -4.21 -3.43 -2.32
C ASN A 255 -3.07 -4.17 -3.02
N ILE A 256 -3.00 -5.50 -2.90
CA ILE A 256 -1.94 -6.30 -3.54
C ILE A 256 -1.87 -6.04 -5.05
N PHE A 257 -3.02 -5.92 -5.70
CA PHE A 257 -3.06 -5.66 -7.14
C PHE A 257 -3.04 -4.17 -7.46
N SER A 258 -3.96 -3.38 -6.90
CA SER A 258 -4.12 -1.97 -7.28
C SER A 258 -2.92 -1.10 -6.91
N ALA A 259 -2.47 -1.12 -5.65
CA ALA A 259 -1.40 -0.25 -5.18
C ALA A 259 -0.03 -0.66 -5.74
N ASN A 260 0.26 -1.97 -5.83
CA ASN A 260 1.54 -2.44 -6.35
C ASN A 260 1.68 -2.17 -7.85
N ILE A 261 0.64 -2.46 -8.65
CA ILE A 261 0.65 -2.15 -10.09
C ILE A 261 0.88 -0.64 -10.28
N THR A 262 0.15 0.19 -9.54
CA THR A 262 0.32 1.65 -9.59
C THR A 262 1.73 2.09 -9.25
N SER A 263 2.30 1.57 -8.17
CA SER A 263 3.66 1.89 -7.74
C SER A 263 4.72 1.53 -8.79
N ILE A 264 4.60 0.34 -9.41
CA ILE A 264 5.51 -0.10 -10.48
C ILE A 264 5.41 0.85 -11.68
N VAL A 265 4.19 1.13 -12.13
CA VAL A 265 3.97 2.01 -13.28
C VAL A 265 4.47 3.42 -13.01
N GLN A 266 4.23 3.98 -11.84
CA GLN A 266 4.72 5.31 -11.48
C GLN A 266 6.25 5.40 -11.50
N ARG A 267 6.96 4.39 -10.97
CA ARG A 267 8.43 4.37 -10.97
C ARG A 267 9.03 4.38 -12.37
N VAL A 268 8.35 3.76 -13.34
CA VAL A 268 8.82 3.70 -14.73
C VAL A 268 8.34 4.89 -15.54
N SER A 269 7.05 5.26 -15.41
CA SER A 269 6.44 6.28 -16.27
C SER A 269 6.88 7.70 -15.91
N TYR A 270 7.10 8.00 -14.62
CA TYR A 270 7.43 9.35 -14.19
C TYR A 270 8.74 9.87 -14.80
N PRO A 271 9.89 9.15 -14.74
CA PRO A 271 11.12 9.60 -15.36
C PRO A 271 11.00 9.73 -16.89
N VAL A 272 10.40 8.72 -17.54
CA VAL A 272 10.24 8.71 -19.01
C VAL A 272 9.39 9.88 -19.50
N LEU A 273 8.27 10.16 -18.82
CA LEU A 273 7.41 11.28 -19.19
C LEU A 273 8.05 12.64 -18.87
N SER A 274 8.89 12.71 -17.83
CA SER A 274 9.64 13.93 -17.51
C SER A 274 10.70 14.25 -18.55
N GLU A 275 11.36 13.23 -19.14
CA GLU A 275 12.38 13.41 -20.18
C GLU A 275 11.80 13.99 -21.48
N ILE A 276 10.55 13.66 -21.80
CA ILE A 276 9.87 14.10 -23.04
C ILE A 276 8.89 15.26 -22.82
N GLN A 277 8.96 15.96 -21.69
CA GLN A 277 7.98 16.99 -21.30
C GLN A 277 7.91 18.17 -22.27
N ASP A 278 8.98 18.46 -22.99
CA ASP A 278 9.06 19.57 -23.92
C ASP A 278 8.38 19.28 -25.28
N ASP A 279 8.21 18.00 -25.64
CA ASP A 279 7.45 17.57 -26.83
C ASP A 279 6.03 17.16 -26.42
N LYS A 280 5.10 18.11 -26.53
CA LYS A 280 3.70 17.92 -26.13
C LYS A 280 3.04 16.73 -26.84
N ASN A 281 3.26 16.54 -28.12
CA ASN A 281 2.60 15.47 -28.90
C ASN A 281 3.10 14.11 -28.47
N ARG A 282 4.41 13.96 -28.34
CA ARG A 282 5.07 12.75 -27.90
C ARG A 282 4.68 12.42 -26.45
N MET A 283 4.65 13.43 -25.56
CA MET A 283 4.24 13.28 -24.18
C MET A 283 2.78 12.81 -24.05
N VAL A 284 1.85 13.42 -24.80
CA VAL A 284 0.42 13.00 -24.78
C VAL A 284 0.26 11.58 -25.30
N ALA A 285 0.97 11.19 -26.37
CA ALA A 285 0.91 9.84 -26.90
C ALA A 285 1.44 8.81 -25.88
N ALA A 286 2.58 9.08 -25.23
CA ALA A 286 3.15 8.23 -24.19
C ALA A 286 2.25 8.14 -22.95
N TYR A 287 1.74 9.27 -22.50
CA TYR A 287 0.81 9.34 -21.35
C TYR A 287 -0.47 8.53 -21.58
N ARG A 288 -1.09 8.69 -22.76
CA ARG A 288 -2.25 7.91 -23.20
C ARG A 288 -1.98 6.40 -23.20
N LYS A 289 -0.80 6.01 -23.70
CA LYS A 289 -0.34 4.63 -23.73
C LYS A 289 -0.19 4.05 -22.32
N VAL A 290 0.47 4.79 -21.41
CA VAL A 290 0.62 4.40 -19.99
C VAL A 290 -0.75 4.18 -19.35
N ILE A 291 -1.70 5.12 -19.52
CA ILE A 291 -3.06 4.96 -18.98
C ILE A 291 -3.71 3.70 -19.53
N LYS A 292 -3.73 3.49 -20.84
CA LYS A 292 -4.42 2.37 -21.48
C LYS A 292 -3.90 1.02 -20.99
N VAL A 293 -2.57 0.81 -21.05
CA VAL A 293 -1.95 -0.45 -20.63
C VAL A 293 -2.15 -0.70 -19.13
N THR A 294 -1.94 0.32 -18.30
CA THR A 294 -2.11 0.19 -16.85
C THR A 294 -3.55 -0.13 -16.47
N MET A 295 -4.50 0.60 -17.06
CA MET A 295 -5.92 0.39 -16.78
C MET A 295 -6.41 -0.97 -17.29
N PHE A 296 -5.91 -1.45 -18.43
CA PHE A 296 -6.23 -2.78 -18.91
C PHE A 296 -5.85 -3.86 -17.88
N VAL A 297 -4.58 -3.85 -17.43
CA VAL A 297 -4.10 -4.81 -16.43
C VAL A 297 -4.87 -4.68 -15.12
N THR A 298 -5.04 -3.44 -14.63
CA THR A 298 -5.69 -3.21 -13.33
C THR A 298 -7.17 -3.57 -13.36
N CYS A 299 -7.91 -3.17 -14.40
CA CYS A 299 -9.34 -3.48 -14.51
C CYS A 299 -9.56 -4.99 -14.58
N VAL A 300 -8.79 -5.70 -15.42
CA VAL A 300 -8.89 -7.16 -15.52
C VAL A 300 -8.59 -7.81 -14.16
N CYS A 301 -7.50 -7.45 -13.51
CA CYS A 301 -7.15 -8.02 -12.20
C CYS A 301 -8.20 -7.71 -11.12
N MET A 302 -8.62 -6.43 -11.00
CA MET A 302 -9.49 -6.00 -9.91
C MET A 302 -10.93 -6.51 -10.08
N ILE A 303 -11.49 -6.40 -11.28
CA ILE A 303 -12.88 -6.83 -11.51
C ILE A 303 -12.97 -8.35 -11.46
N SER A 304 -11.98 -9.10 -11.99
CA SER A 304 -11.92 -10.56 -11.84
C SER A 304 -11.74 -10.97 -10.37
N LEU A 305 -10.87 -10.28 -9.61
CA LEU A 305 -10.71 -10.52 -8.17
C LEU A 305 -12.03 -10.35 -7.43
N GLY A 306 -12.81 -9.32 -7.76
CA GLY A 306 -14.14 -9.10 -7.21
C GLY A 306 -15.12 -10.21 -7.58
N ALA A 307 -15.06 -10.75 -8.80
CA ALA A 307 -15.94 -11.82 -9.26
C ALA A 307 -15.64 -13.17 -8.59
N VAL A 308 -14.39 -13.46 -8.25
CA VAL A 308 -13.98 -14.69 -7.54
C VAL A 308 -13.92 -14.51 -6.02
N ALA A 309 -14.36 -13.39 -5.47
CA ALA A 309 -14.15 -13.01 -4.07
C ALA A 309 -14.63 -14.08 -3.08
N GLU A 310 -15.81 -14.66 -3.28
CA GLU A 310 -16.39 -15.65 -2.39
C GLU A 310 -15.59 -16.97 -2.38
N PRO A 311 -15.36 -17.66 -3.48
CA PRO A 311 -14.52 -18.85 -3.50
C PRO A 311 -13.10 -18.58 -3.04
N LEU A 312 -12.54 -17.42 -3.39
CA LEU A 312 -11.19 -17.03 -2.98
C LEU A 312 -11.06 -16.90 -1.45
N ILE A 313 -11.94 -16.14 -0.82
CA ILE A 313 -11.94 -15.92 0.62
C ILE A 313 -12.15 -17.24 1.37
N TYR A 314 -13.12 -18.06 0.95
CA TYR A 314 -13.42 -19.32 1.62
C TYR A 314 -12.27 -20.34 1.46
N CYS A 315 -11.65 -20.42 0.30
CA CYS A 315 -10.48 -21.27 0.08
C CYS A 315 -9.26 -20.77 0.85
N LEU A 316 -8.99 -19.46 0.87
CA LEU A 316 -7.76 -18.94 1.47
C LEU A 316 -7.84 -18.87 3.00
N ILE A 317 -8.92 -18.31 3.56
CA ILE A 317 -9.02 -17.98 4.98
C ILE A 317 -10.23 -18.54 5.70
N GLY A 318 -11.17 -19.14 4.96
CA GLY A 318 -12.31 -19.89 5.50
C GLY A 318 -13.60 -19.09 5.65
N PRO A 319 -14.73 -19.80 5.96
CA PRO A 319 -16.09 -19.22 5.91
C PRO A 319 -16.38 -18.17 6.98
N LYS A 320 -15.61 -18.13 8.08
CA LYS A 320 -15.75 -17.07 9.11
C LYS A 320 -15.46 -15.65 8.57
N TRP A 321 -14.90 -15.55 7.37
CA TRP A 321 -14.59 -14.29 6.67
C TRP A 321 -15.64 -13.94 5.60
N HIS A 322 -16.88 -14.39 5.77
CA HIS A 322 -17.94 -14.22 4.76
C HIS A 322 -18.24 -12.75 4.42
N GLU A 323 -18.22 -11.84 5.41
CA GLU A 323 -18.40 -10.41 5.14
C GLU A 323 -17.24 -9.85 4.29
N ALA A 324 -16.01 -10.32 4.51
CA ALA A 324 -14.89 -9.91 3.68
C ALA A 324 -15.11 -10.29 2.20
N ALA A 325 -15.73 -11.43 1.94
CA ALA A 325 -16.11 -11.85 0.59
C ALA A 325 -17.14 -10.92 -0.06
N THR A 326 -18.04 -10.31 0.73
CA THR A 326 -19.03 -9.35 0.23
C THR A 326 -18.49 -7.94 0.08
N TYR A 327 -17.52 -7.52 0.91
CA TYR A 327 -16.87 -6.21 0.81
C TYR A 327 -15.86 -6.14 -0.35
N LEU A 328 -15.15 -7.24 -0.59
CA LEU A 328 -14.07 -7.29 -1.58
C LEU A 328 -14.47 -6.83 -2.99
N PRO A 329 -15.62 -7.22 -3.57
CA PRO A 329 -16.05 -6.73 -4.88
C PRO A 329 -16.19 -5.19 -4.93
N LEU A 330 -16.82 -4.59 -3.92
CA LEU A 330 -17.02 -3.15 -3.86
C LEU A 330 -15.70 -2.39 -3.72
N ILE A 331 -14.79 -2.91 -2.87
CA ILE A 331 -13.45 -2.36 -2.71
C ILE A 331 -12.65 -2.49 -4.01
N CYS A 332 -12.75 -3.62 -4.72
CA CYS A 332 -12.10 -3.82 -6.01
C CYS A 332 -12.57 -2.81 -7.06
N ILE A 333 -13.87 -2.56 -7.16
CA ILE A 333 -14.41 -1.54 -8.07
C ILE A 333 -13.86 -0.16 -7.71
N SER A 334 -13.91 0.24 -6.43
CA SER A 334 -13.39 1.53 -5.99
C SER A 334 -11.88 1.67 -6.29
N MET A 335 -11.09 0.63 -6.00
CA MET A 335 -9.64 0.66 -6.15
C MET A 335 -9.16 0.43 -7.60
N SER A 336 -10.03 -0.03 -8.50
CA SER A 336 -9.71 -0.15 -9.93
C SER A 336 -9.40 1.21 -10.59
N LEU A 337 -9.95 2.30 -10.04
CA LEU A 337 -9.70 3.68 -10.50
C LEU A 337 -8.39 4.27 -9.93
N TYR A 338 -7.78 3.67 -8.91
CA TYR A 338 -6.62 4.21 -8.21
C TYR A 338 -5.43 4.53 -9.14
N PRO A 339 -5.01 3.63 -10.07
CA PRO A 339 -3.91 3.94 -10.99
C PRO A 339 -4.20 5.14 -11.87
N LEU A 340 -5.44 5.29 -12.33
CA LEU A 340 -5.86 6.41 -13.16
C LEU A 340 -5.73 7.75 -12.43
N HIS A 341 -6.10 7.78 -11.14
CA HIS A 341 -5.88 8.96 -10.29
C HIS A 341 -4.40 9.29 -10.14
N ALA A 342 -3.60 8.28 -9.84
CA ALA A 342 -2.18 8.43 -9.58
C ALA A 342 -1.42 8.93 -10.84
N ILE A 343 -1.71 8.37 -12.01
CA ILE A 343 -1.08 8.77 -13.26
C ILE A 343 -1.49 10.21 -13.67
N ASN A 344 -2.78 10.58 -13.50
CA ASN A 344 -3.24 11.95 -13.75
C ASN A 344 -2.55 12.97 -12.82
N LEU A 345 -2.39 12.65 -11.55
CA LEU A 345 -1.71 13.54 -10.58
C LEU A 345 -0.21 13.65 -10.87
N ASN A 346 0.46 12.55 -11.24
CA ASN A 346 1.85 12.58 -11.64
C ASN A 346 2.09 13.49 -12.86
N MET A 347 1.16 13.49 -13.81
CA MET A 347 1.26 14.36 -14.97
C MET A 347 1.23 15.86 -14.60
N LEU A 348 0.45 16.24 -13.58
CA LEU A 348 0.47 17.62 -13.07
C LEU A 348 1.81 17.98 -12.42
N GLN A 349 2.44 17.04 -11.71
CA GLN A 349 3.75 17.23 -11.11
C GLN A 349 4.85 17.38 -12.18
N ILE A 350 4.84 16.55 -13.23
CA ILE A 350 5.77 16.65 -14.38
C ILE A 350 5.64 18.02 -15.05
N GLN A 351 4.44 18.58 -15.13
CA GLN A 351 4.19 19.92 -15.64
C GLN A 351 4.56 21.07 -14.68
N GLY A 352 5.16 20.78 -13.52
CA GLY A 352 5.52 21.75 -12.51
C GLY A 352 4.33 22.39 -11.76
N ARG A 353 3.13 21.78 -11.82
CA ARG A 353 1.91 22.33 -11.20
C ARG A 353 1.58 21.64 -9.88
N SER A 354 2.51 21.74 -8.95
CA SER A 354 2.31 21.30 -7.57
C SER A 354 1.19 22.07 -6.82
N ASP A 355 0.90 23.30 -7.25
CA ASP A 355 -0.22 24.10 -6.77
C ASP A 355 -1.56 23.42 -7.05
N ILE A 356 -1.81 23.00 -8.28
CA ILE A 356 -3.03 22.29 -8.67
C ILE A 356 -3.10 20.92 -8.01
N PHE A 357 -1.96 20.22 -7.93
CA PHE A 357 -1.88 18.94 -7.23
C PHE A 357 -2.38 19.05 -5.78
N LEU A 358 -1.88 20.03 -5.02
CA LEU A 358 -2.27 20.26 -3.62
C LEU A 358 -3.77 20.63 -3.52
N TYR A 359 -4.24 21.52 -4.38
CA TYR A 359 -5.64 21.94 -4.42
C TYR A 359 -6.57 20.76 -4.66
N LEU A 360 -6.28 19.92 -5.65
CA LEU A 360 -7.05 18.71 -5.95
C LEU A 360 -7.02 17.71 -4.81
N ASP A 361 -5.87 17.54 -4.16
CA ASP A 361 -5.74 16.61 -3.02
C ASP A 361 -6.63 17.05 -1.85
N LEU A 362 -6.67 18.36 -1.55
CA LEU A 362 -7.54 18.91 -0.51
C LEU A 362 -9.02 18.73 -0.85
N ILE A 363 -9.44 19.06 -2.08
CA ILE A 363 -10.85 18.90 -2.50
C ILE A 363 -11.26 17.43 -2.39
N LYS A 364 -10.43 16.49 -2.84
CA LYS A 364 -10.72 15.06 -2.75
C LYS A 364 -10.84 14.57 -1.31
N LYS A 365 -10.05 15.11 -0.39
CA LYS A 365 -10.20 14.85 1.04
C LYS A 365 -11.55 15.33 1.56
N VAL A 366 -11.99 16.54 1.19
CA VAL A 366 -13.33 17.04 1.57
C VAL A 366 -14.43 16.16 0.99
N ILE A 367 -14.37 15.81 -0.30
CA ILE A 367 -15.34 14.91 -0.95
C ILE A 367 -15.34 13.54 -0.29
N GLY A 368 -14.17 13.04 0.11
CA GLY A 368 -14.02 11.76 0.79
C GLY A 368 -14.60 11.69 2.20
N LEU A 369 -14.99 12.83 2.80
CA LEU A 369 -15.77 12.83 4.06
C LEU A 369 -17.21 12.35 3.83
N PHE A 370 -17.75 12.47 2.61
CA PHE A 370 -19.11 12.05 2.31
C PHE A 370 -19.34 10.54 2.47
N PRO A 371 -18.52 9.63 1.90
CA PRO A 371 -18.63 8.21 2.20
C PRO A 371 -18.48 7.88 3.68
N LEU A 372 -17.59 8.59 4.40
CA LEU A 372 -17.44 8.39 5.84
C LEU A 372 -18.71 8.74 6.60
N ALA A 373 -19.37 9.85 6.25
CA ALA A 373 -20.66 10.23 6.83
C ALA A 373 -21.73 9.15 6.55
N ILE A 374 -21.80 8.64 5.32
CA ILE A 374 -22.70 7.52 5.00
C ILE A 374 -22.36 6.28 5.86
N GLY A 375 -21.05 6.00 6.05
CA GLY A 375 -20.61 4.92 6.92
C GLY A 375 -21.07 5.06 8.38
N ILE A 376 -21.12 6.29 8.89
CA ILE A 376 -21.54 6.58 10.25
C ILE A 376 -23.07 6.48 10.41
N PHE A 377 -23.83 7.04 9.46
CA PHE A 377 -25.28 7.25 9.62
C PHE A 377 -26.14 6.19 8.92
N VAL A 378 -25.61 5.45 7.95
CA VAL A 378 -26.39 4.50 7.15
C VAL A 378 -25.85 3.09 7.24
N SER A 379 -24.72 2.77 6.60
CA SER A 379 -24.15 1.42 6.61
C SER A 379 -22.73 1.38 6.02
N ILE A 380 -21.99 0.30 6.32
CA ILE A 380 -20.68 0.03 5.71
C ILE A 380 -20.79 -0.16 4.19
N TYR A 381 -21.86 -0.79 3.71
CA TYR A 381 -22.10 -0.93 2.26
C TYR A 381 -22.32 0.43 1.61
N GLY A 382 -23.07 1.31 2.25
CA GLY A 382 -23.25 2.69 1.81
C GLY A 382 -21.92 3.45 1.73
N MET A 383 -21.03 3.26 2.73
CA MET A 383 -19.67 3.80 2.72
C MET A 383 -18.85 3.30 1.53
N LEU A 384 -18.90 2.00 1.24
CA LEU A 384 -18.17 1.40 0.13
C LEU A 384 -18.69 1.89 -1.22
N ILE A 385 -20.01 1.94 -1.41
CA ILE A 385 -20.64 2.49 -2.62
C ILE A 385 -20.31 3.99 -2.75
N GLY A 386 -20.41 4.74 -1.66
CA GLY A 386 -20.03 6.15 -1.63
C GLY A 386 -18.57 6.37 -2.04
N SER A 387 -17.65 5.45 -1.66
CA SER A 387 -16.26 5.52 -2.08
C SER A 387 -16.07 5.31 -3.58
N ILE A 388 -16.90 4.50 -4.24
CA ILE A 388 -16.91 4.33 -5.70
C ILE A 388 -17.36 5.63 -6.36
N VAL A 389 -18.45 6.23 -5.88
CA VAL A 389 -18.99 7.50 -6.43
C VAL A 389 -17.97 8.63 -6.28
N THR A 390 -17.37 8.78 -5.09
CA THR A 390 -16.35 9.82 -4.87
C THR A 390 -15.06 9.55 -5.65
N GLY A 391 -14.73 8.29 -5.91
CA GLY A 391 -13.67 7.89 -6.84
C GLY A 391 -13.96 8.39 -8.26
N LEU A 392 -15.17 8.21 -8.77
CA LEU A 392 -15.57 8.72 -10.08
C LEU A 392 -15.51 10.25 -10.15
N ILE A 393 -16.02 10.94 -9.13
CA ILE A 393 -15.94 12.41 -9.05
C ILE A 393 -14.46 12.86 -9.06
N SER A 394 -13.62 12.20 -8.28
CA SER A 394 -12.18 12.46 -8.22
C SER A 394 -11.48 12.24 -9.57
N PHE A 395 -11.91 11.25 -10.35
CA PHE A 395 -11.43 11.05 -11.72
C PHE A 395 -11.74 12.26 -12.60
N PHE A 396 -12.98 12.74 -12.61
CA PHE A 396 -13.35 13.92 -13.42
C PHE A 396 -12.56 15.15 -13.00
N LEU A 397 -12.37 15.38 -11.71
CA LEU A 397 -11.57 16.49 -11.20
C LEU A 397 -10.11 16.42 -11.68
N ASN A 398 -9.45 15.26 -11.53
CA ASN A 398 -8.07 15.09 -11.94
C ASN A 398 -7.90 15.21 -13.46
N SER A 399 -8.77 14.56 -14.22
CA SER A 399 -8.70 14.54 -15.69
C SER A 399 -9.10 15.85 -16.34
N TYR A 400 -9.90 16.70 -15.69
CA TYR A 400 -10.25 18.04 -16.17
C TYR A 400 -9.01 18.92 -16.32
N TYR A 401 -8.17 18.98 -15.28
CA TYR A 401 -6.98 19.84 -15.29
C TYR A 401 -5.91 19.33 -16.23
N THR A 402 -5.69 18.01 -16.31
CA THR A 402 -4.77 17.41 -17.28
C THR A 402 -5.29 17.58 -18.71
N GLY A 403 -6.59 17.40 -18.92
CA GLY A 403 -7.23 17.56 -20.23
C GLY A 403 -7.18 18.98 -20.77
N LYS A 404 -7.41 20.00 -19.94
CA LYS A 404 -7.32 21.41 -20.31
C LYS A 404 -5.94 21.80 -20.84
N ARG A 405 -4.86 21.16 -20.31
CA ARG A 405 -3.48 21.49 -20.68
C ARG A 405 -2.95 20.68 -21.86
N LEU A 406 -3.23 19.38 -21.84
CA LEU A 406 -2.67 18.44 -22.80
C LEU A 406 -3.59 18.18 -23.98
N GLY A 407 -4.86 18.52 -23.90
CA GLY A 407 -5.85 18.15 -24.93
C GLY A 407 -6.39 16.73 -24.78
N TYR A 408 -5.90 15.93 -23.81
CA TYR A 408 -6.41 14.59 -23.50
C TYR A 408 -7.51 14.66 -22.44
N THR A 409 -8.72 14.97 -22.91
CA THR A 409 -9.87 15.27 -22.07
C THR A 409 -10.41 14.07 -21.29
N SER A 410 -11.21 14.31 -20.23
CA SER A 410 -11.89 13.28 -19.45
C SER A 410 -12.70 12.32 -20.32
N ARG A 411 -13.38 12.84 -21.35
CA ARG A 411 -14.16 12.02 -22.31
C ARG A 411 -13.26 11.08 -23.11
N MET A 412 -12.09 11.56 -23.54
CA MET A 412 -11.13 10.72 -24.27
C MET A 412 -10.55 9.64 -23.35
N GLN A 413 -10.22 9.99 -22.08
CA GLN A 413 -9.76 9.02 -21.09
C GLN A 413 -10.81 7.95 -20.82
N LEU A 414 -12.08 8.33 -20.62
CA LEU A 414 -13.17 7.37 -20.44
C LEU A 414 -13.32 6.44 -21.64
N ARG A 415 -13.29 6.99 -22.85
CA ARG A 415 -13.36 6.17 -24.07
C ARG A 415 -12.22 5.15 -24.17
N ASP A 416 -11.00 5.60 -23.83
CA ASP A 416 -9.81 4.73 -23.88
C ASP A 416 -9.84 3.63 -22.80
N VAL A 417 -10.41 3.94 -21.63
CA VAL A 417 -10.47 2.99 -20.50
C VAL A 417 -11.72 2.10 -20.56
N SER A 418 -12.79 2.54 -21.23
CA SER A 418 -14.05 1.77 -21.32
C SER A 418 -13.89 0.39 -21.94
N SER A 419 -12.99 0.23 -22.94
CA SER A 419 -12.69 -1.08 -23.52
C SER A 419 -12.10 -2.04 -22.49
N SER A 420 -11.22 -1.54 -21.62
CA SER A 420 -10.61 -2.33 -20.54
C SER A 420 -11.64 -2.79 -19.52
N TYR A 421 -12.58 -1.91 -19.14
CA TYR A 421 -13.70 -2.30 -18.27
C TYR A 421 -14.66 -3.26 -18.97
N GLY A 422 -14.90 -3.10 -20.28
CA GLY A 422 -15.73 -4.02 -21.05
C GLY A 422 -15.18 -5.45 -21.06
N VAL A 423 -13.88 -5.60 -21.35
CA VAL A 423 -13.19 -6.90 -21.29
C VAL A 423 -13.21 -7.48 -19.89
N ALA A 424 -12.85 -6.69 -18.89
CA ALA A 424 -12.86 -7.12 -17.49
C ALA A 424 -14.25 -7.56 -17.03
N PHE A 425 -15.31 -6.88 -17.47
CA PHE A 425 -16.68 -7.23 -17.16
C PHE A 425 -17.10 -8.55 -17.80
N ILE A 426 -16.77 -8.79 -19.09
CA ILE A 426 -17.09 -10.06 -19.76
C ILE A 426 -16.38 -11.23 -19.05
N VAL A 427 -15.08 -11.07 -18.72
CA VAL A 427 -14.33 -12.08 -17.97
C VAL A 427 -14.98 -12.32 -16.61
N ALA A 428 -15.33 -11.25 -15.88
CA ALA A 428 -15.95 -11.34 -14.57
C ALA A 428 -17.30 -12.06 -14.61
N VAL A 429 -18.15 -11.76 -15.60
CA VAL A 429 -19.44 -12.44 -15.79
C VAL A 429 -19.24 -13.93 -16.06
N ALA A 430 -18.34 -14.28 -16.98
CA ALA A 430 -18.04 -15.68 -17.30
C ALA A 430 -17.57 -16.47 -16.05
N VAL A 431 -16.73 -15.83 -15.23
CA VAL A 431 -16.17 -16.43 -14.01
C VAL A 431 -17.21 -16.48 -12.87
N TYR A 432 -18.01 -15.43 -12.70
CA TYR A 432 -18.97 -15.29 -11.61
C TYR A 432 -20.03 -16.40 -11.62
N PHE A 433 -20.57 -16.75 -12.81
CA PHE A 433 -21.59 -17.78 -12.91
C PHE A 433 -21.11 -19.19 -12.56
N LEU A 434 -19.81 -19.45 -12.60
CA LEU A 434 -19.24 -20.75 -12.21
C LEU A 434 -19.42 -21.05 -10.71
N LYS A 435 -19.66 -20.05 -9.87
CA LYS A 435 -19.91 -20.25 -8.44
C LYS A 435 -21.20 -21.04 -8.14
N TYR A 436 -22.14 -21.06 -9.08
CA TYR A 436 -23.41 -21.79 -8.92
C TYR A 436 -23.31 -23.26 -9.29
N LEU A 437 -22.14 -23.73 -9.77
CA LEU A 437 -21.95 -25.17 -10.02
C LEU A 437 -21.92 -25.92 -8.67
N PRO A 438 -22.51 -27.15 -8.63
CA PRO A 438 -22.54 -27.95 -7.41
C PRO A 438 -21.17 -28.59 -7.11
N LEU A 439 -20.14 -27.76 -6.97
CA LEU A 439 -18.76 -28.17 -6.72
C LEU A 439 -18.26 -27.50 -5.43
N SER A 440 -17.24 -28.08 -4.81
CA SER A 440 -16.59 -27.46 -3.68
C SER A 440 -15.83 -26.19 -4.09
N TYR A 441 -15.69 -25.21 -3.19
CA TYR A 441 -14.94 -23.99 -3.47
C TYR A 441 -13.49 -24.25 -3.91
N TRP A 442 -12.88 -25.33 -3.44
CA TRP A 442 -11.54 -25.78 -3.85
C TRP A 442 -11.46 -26.21 -5.32
N ALA A 443 -12.56 -26.70 -5.91
CA ALA A 443 -12.66 -27.02 -7.33
C ALA A 443 -13.12 -25.80 -8.16
N ILE A 444 -14.02 -24.99 -7.60
CA ILE A 444 -14.55 -23.78 -8.26
C ILE A 444 -13.46 -22.76 -8.51
N LEU A 445 -12.59 -22.47 -7.53
CA LEU A 445 -11.59 -21.41 -7.66
C LEU A 445 -10.55 -21.68 -8.78
N PRO A 446 -9.91 -22.86 -8.89
CA PRO A 446 -9.05 -23.16 -10.03
C PRO A 446 -9.79 -23.13 -11.37
N LEU A 447 -11.05 -23.62 -11.42
CA LEU A 447 -11.88 -23.55 -12.61
C LEU A 447 -12.16 -22.10 -13.03
N GLN A 448 -12.51 -21.24 -12.09
CA GLN A 448 -12.72 -19.80 -12.32
C GLN A 448 -11.46 -19.12 -12.85
N ILE A 449 -10.30 -19.43 -12.28
CA ILE A 449 -9.01 -18.87 -12.74
C ILE A 449 -8.71 -19.37 -14.17
N GLY A 450 -8.87 -20.66 -14.44
CA GLY A 450 -8.62 -21.25 -15.76
C GLY A 450 -9.56 -20.69 -16.84
N VAL A 451 -10.86 -20.63 -16.55
CA VAL A 451 -11.86 -20.05 -17.47
C VAL A 451 -11.59 -18.55 -17.65
N GLY A 452 -11.31 -17.82 -16.57
CA GLY A 452 -11.01 -16.39 -16.64
C GLY A 452 -9.83 -16.07 -17.54
N ILE A 453 -8.72 -16.81 -17.40
CA ILE A 453 -7.54 -16.67 -18.26
C ILE A 453 -7.90 -17.03 -19.71
N SER A 454 -8.60 -18.15 -19.94
CA SER A 454 -8.97 -18.59 -21.28
C SER A 454 -9.88 -17.57 -21.99
N VAL A 455 -10.90 -17.06 -21.30
CA VAL A 455 -11.82 -16.04 -21.84
C VAL A 455 -11.06 -14.73 -22.12
N LEU A 456 -10.18 -14.30 -21.21
CA LEU A 456 -9.34 -13.11 -21.40
C LEU A 456 -8.47 -13.26 -22.67
N LEU A 457 -7.78 -14.37 -22.82
CA LEU A 457 -6.92 -14.63 -23.99
C LEU A 457 -7.73 -14.68 -25.28
N CYS A 458 -8.85 -15.44 -25.30
CA CYS A 458 -9.71 -15.56 -26.48
C CYS A 458 -10.28 -14.20 -26.91
N ILE A 459 -10.83 -13.42 -25.99
CA ILE A 459 -11.40 -12.09 -26.30
C ILE A 459 -10.29 -11.14 -26.77
N SER A 460 -9.16 -11.12 -26.09
CA SER A 460 -8.09 -10.19 -26.40
C SER A 460 -7.42 -10.47 -27.76
N GLU A 461 -7.29 -11.76 -28.15
CA GLU A 461 -6.79 -12.15 -29.47
C GLU A 461 -7.86 -11.94 -30.57
N TYR A 462 -9.12 -12.33 -30.32
CA TYR A 462 -10.21 -12.22 -31.29
C TYR A 462 -10.48 -10.76 -31.68
N PHE A 463 -10.61 -9.88 -30.69
CA PHE A 463 -10.84 -8.45 -30.92
C PHE A 463 -9.54 -7.65 -31.14
N ARG A 464 -8.37 -8.31 -31.16
CA ARG A 464 -7.06 -7.68 -31.37
C ARG A 464 -6.86 -6.46 -30.47
N ILE A 465 -7.13 -6.63 -29.17
CA ILE A 465 -7.07 -5.53 -28.20
C ILE A 465 -5.66 -4.91 -28.20
N PRO A 466 -5.51 -3.60 -28.50
CA PRO A 466 -4.19 -2.98 -28.66
C PRO A 466 -3.32 -3.09 -27.41
N GLU A 467 -3.91 -2.93 -26.23
CA GLU A 467 -3.24 -3.01 -24.92
C GLU A 467 -2.66 -4.40 -24.65
N PHE A 468 -3.40 -5.44 -25.02
CA PHE A 468 -2.97 -6.83 -24.89
C PHE A 468 -1.82 -7.15 -25.86
N ILE A 469 -1.91 -6.71 -27.12
CA ILE A 469 -0.87 -6.90 -28.14
C ILE A 469 0.42 -6.21 -27.69
N GLU A 470 0.31 -5.03 -27.08
CA GLU A 470 1.44 -4.30 -26.56
C GLU A 470 2.13 -5.06 -25.40
N ILE A 471 1.37 -5.57 -24.44
CA ILE A 471 1.88 -6.39 -23.32
C ILE A 471 2.60 -7.62 -23.88
N LYS A 472 2.00 -8.31 -24.86
CA LYS A 472 2.60 -9.47 -25.52
C LYS A 472 3.93 -9.12 -26.20
N THR A 473 4.00 -7.96 -26.83
CA THR A 473 5.23 -7.46 -27.48
C THR A 473 6.32 -7.15 -26.44
N ILE A 474 5.97 -6.51 -25.32
CA ILE A 474 6.90 -6.23 -24.21
C ILE A 474 7.47 -7.54 -23.66
N ILE A 475 6.61 -8.53 -23.36
CA ILE A 475 7.04 -9.84 -22.83
C ILE A 475 7.96 -10.55 -23.84
N LYS A 476 7.61 -10.54 -25.12
CA LYS A 476 8.45 -11.16 -26.18
C LYS A 476 9.82 -10.53 -26.29
N ASN A 477 9.92 -9.22 -26.11
CA ASN A 477 11.19 -8.50 -26.16
C ASN A 477 12.05 -8.73 -24.90
N LEU A 478 11.44 -8.95 -23.73
CA LEU A 478 12.14 -9.35 -22.50
C LEU A 478 12.76 -10.74 -22.60
N ASN A 479 12.07 -11.69 -23.24
CA ASN A 479 12.58 -13.05 -23.42
C ASN A 479 13.67 -13.16 -24.51
N LYS A 480 13.93 -12.08 -25.29
CA LYS A 480 15.00 -12.05 -26.31
C LYS A 480 16.31 -11.41 -25.82
N LYS A 481 16.30 -10.85 -24.61
CA LYS A 481 17.49 -10.32 -23.94
C LYS A 481 17.96 -11.27 -22.83
#